data_d3cdf56ec41ed497302a9a5f39280c4d
#
_entry.id   d3cdf56ec41ed497302a9a5f39280c4d
#
_cell.length_a   1.000
_cell.length_b   1.000
_cell.length_c   1.000
_cell.angle_alpha   90.00
_cell.angle_beta   90.00
_cell.angle_gamma   90.00
#
_symmetry.space_group_name_H-M   'P 1'
#
loop_
_entity.id
_entity.type
_entity.pdbx_description
1 polymer ?
#
loop_
_entity_poly.entity_id
_entity_poly.type
_entity_poly.pdbx_seq_one_letter_code
_entity_poly.pdbx_strand_id
1 'polypeptide(L)'
;TGAGVYGLHLPTTGIGTGVSGYSNSVDGVGVRGARINTGGIIGWGGLFQNDLGYTGFFGAASDIKTKKDVNGIDDALGIILSLNPVTYKFDMEKYPYLGLNTEMEYGFIAQELAEILPELVRVKKLDKNACKVQNKKSLTKADYEEFAMVDYTRIIPINTKAIQEQQIQITELQGQLEDKTDIDMTNLIPLRIIASPTARLDAEDLFVADENS
;
A
#
# COMPACT_ATOMS: atom_id res chain seq x y z
N THR A 1 -37.15 -1.75 3.45
CA THR A 1 -35.84 -1.07 3.57
C THR A 1 -36.09 0.41 3.82
N GLY A 2 -35.57 0.97 4.90
CA GLY A 2 -35.72 2.38 5.28
C GLY A 2 -34.44 2.92 5.93
N ALA A 3 -34.27 4.25 5.90
CA ALA A 3 -33.30 4.95 6.71
C ALA A 3 -33.95 5.39 8.02
N GLY A 4 -33.26 5.16 9.16
CA GLY A 4 -33.72 5.65 10.46
C GLY A 4 -33.55 7.16 10.60
N VAL A 5 -32.43 7.68 10.05
CA VAL A 5 -32.11 9.12 9.97
C VAL A 5 -31.62 9.43 8.56
N TYR A 6 -32.12 10.52 7.99
CA TYR A 6 -31.68 11.04 6.71
C TYR A 6 -31.41 12.53 6.84
N GLY A 7 -30.14 12.92 6.74
CA GLY A 7 -29.70 14.30 6.74
C GLY A 7 -29.28 14.74 5.34
N LEU A 8 -29.82 15.87 4.88
CA LEU A 8 -29.57 16.39 3.53
C LEU A 8 -29.29 17.89 3.60
N HIS A 9 -28.20 18.31 2.93
CA HIS A 9 -27.87 19.70 2.68
C HIS A 9 -27.91 19.94 1.17
N LEU A 10 -28.86 20.77 0.71
CA LEU A 10 -29.12 20.98 -0.72
C LEU A 10 -28.40 22.16 -1.38
N PRO A 11 -27.95 23.22 -0.65
CA PRO A 11 -27.25 24.33 -1.30
C PRO A 11 -26.01 23.87 -2.06
N THR A 12 -25.81 24.44 -3.24
CA THR A 12 -24.68 24.11 -4.13
C THR A 12 -23.45 24.99 -3.87
N THR A 13 -23.55 25.94 -2.96
CA THR A 13 -22.49 26.89 -2.57
C THR A 13 -22.35 26.97 -1.05
N GLY A 14 -21.14 27.23 -0.59
CA GLY A 14 -20.83 27.33 0.83
C GLY A 14 -20.49 25.98 1.49
N ILE A 15 -20.27 26.02 2.82
CA ILE A 15 -19.98 24.85 3.64
C ILE A 15 -21.28 24.40 4.30
N GLY A 16 -21.68 23.15 4.07
CA GLY A 16 -22.88 22.59 4.64
C GLY A 16 -22.63 21.25 5.34
N THR A 17 -23.45 20.95 6.35
CA THR A 17 -23.42 19.71 7.11
C THR A 17 -24.76 19.00 7.00
N GLY A 18 -24.77 17.78 6.47
CA GLY A 18 -25.98 16.96 6.41
C GLY A 18 -26.37 16.36 7.77
N VAL A 19 -25.40 15.84 8.52
CA VAL A 19 -25.59 15.30 9.89
C VAL A 19 -24.38 15.66 10.73
N SER A 20 -24.60 16.17 11.96
CA SER A 20 -23.56 16.41 12.96
C SER A 20 -23.86 15.66 14.24
N GLY A 21 -22.87 15.03 14.81
CA GLY A 21 -22.95 14.39 16.13
C GLY A 21 -21.84 14.89 17.04
N TYR A 22 -22.21 15.31 18.24
CA TYR A 22 -21.28 15.85 19.25
C TYR A 22 -21.40 15.08 20.56
N SER A 23 -20.30 14.97 21.30
CA SER A 23 -20.27 14.50 22.67
C SER A 23 -19.30 15.34 23.48
N ASN A 24 -19.74 15.80 24.66
CA ASN A 24 -18.93 16.53 25.62
C ASN A 24 -18.31 15.62 26.71
N SER A 25 -18.60 14.32 26.66
CA SER A 25 -17.99 13.37 27.59
C SER A 25 -16.55 13.07 27.20
N VAL A 26 -15.66 12.88 28.19
CA VAL A 26 -14.24 12.53 27.99
C VAL A 26 -14.08 11.25 27.17
N ASP A 27 -14.96 10.26 27.42
CA ASP A 27 -14.99 8.97 26.72
C ASP A 27 -16.19 8.86 25.75
N GLY A 28 -16.73 10.01 25.32
CA GLY A 28 -17.92 10.07 24.51
C GLY A 28 -17.67 9.81 23.02
N VAL A 29 -18.69 9.29 22.34
CA VAL A 29 -18.71 9.07 20.90
C VAL A 29 -19.73 9.99 20.27
N GLY A 30 -19.30 10.89 19.37
CA GLY A 30 -20.20 11.81 18.66
C GLY A 30 -21.12 11.09 17.66
N VAL A 31 -20.54 10.16 16.86
CA VAL A 31 -21.29 9.32 15.91
C VAL A 31 -20.78 7.89 16.00
N ARG A 32 -21.70 6.94 16.15
CA ARG A 32 -21.37 5.51 16.14
C ARG A 32 -22.11 4.80 15.02
N GLY A 33 -21.35 4.27 14.06
CA GLY A 33 -21.85 3.36 13.04
C GLY A 33 -21.52 1.90 13.41
N ALA A 34 -22.52 1.06 13.52
CA ALA A 34 -22.32 -0.36 13.77
C ALA A 34 -23.27 -1.22 12.95
N ARG A 35 -22.78 -2.34 12.48
CA ARG A 35 -23.59 -3.41 11.93
C ARG A 35 -23.79 -4.49 12.98
N ILE A 36 -25.03 -4.77 13.32
CA ILE A 36 -25.38 -5.72 14.40
C ILE A 36 -25.51 -7.15 13.89
N ASN A 37 -25.89 -7.34 12.62
CA ASN A 37 -26.08 -8.68 12.07
C ASN A 37 -24.75 -9.31 11.63
N THR A 38 -24.37 -10.43 12.24
CA THR A 38 -23.11 -11.15 11.98
C THR A 38 -23.22 -12.19 10.85
N GLY A 39 -24.40 -12.44 10.31
CA GLY A 39 -24.65 -13.37 9.19
C GLY A 39 -24.26 -12.76 7.84
N GLY A 40 -23.04 -12.99 7.38
CA GLY A 40 -22.52 -12.55 6.09
C GLY A 40 -21.58 -11.34 6.14
N ILE A 41 -20.68 -11.27 5.17
CA ILE A 41 -19.56 -10.32 5.09
C ILE A 41 -19.88 -9.02 4.32
N ILE A 42 -21.12 -8.82 3.87
CA ILE A 42 -21.48 -7.81 2.87
C ILE A 42 -21.85 -6.44 3.47
N GLY A 43 -22.18 -6.38 4.78
CA GLY A 43 -22.61 -5.13 5.40
C GLY A 43 -21.49 -4.21 5.87
N TRP A 44 -21.82 -2.93 6.04
CA TRP A 44 -20.93 -1.86 6.50
C TRP A 44 -21.35 -1.37 7.90
N GLY A 45 -20.40 -0.99 8.73
CA GLY A 45 -20.66 -0.17 9.92
C GLY A 45 -20.86 1.30 9.54
N GLY A 46 -20.19 1.74 8.50
CA GLY A 46 -20.35 3.02 7.83
C GLY A 46 -19.85 2.91 6.39
N LEU A 47 -20.41 3.68 5.48
CA LEU A 47 -19.94 3.84 4.11
C LEU A 47 -19.80 5.34 3.85
N PHE A 48 -18.60 5.75 3.50
CA PHE A 48 -18.28 7.10 3.05
C PHE A 48 -18.01 7.04 1.55
N GLN A 49 -18.70 7.86 0.79
CA GLN A 49 -18.45 8.03 -0.64
C GLN A 49 -17.69 9.33 -0.82
N ASN A 50 -16.74 9.36 -1.76
CA ASN A 50 -15.74 10.40 -1.92
C ASN A 50 -14.73 10.43 -0.75
N ASP A 51 -14.24 11.61 -0.39
CA ASP A 51 -13.14 11.76 0.57
C ASP A 51 -13.61 11.62 2.03
N LEU A 52 -12.79 10.97 2.83
CA LEU A 52 -12.92 10.92 4.28
C LEU A 52 -11.79 11.72 4.93
N GLY A 53 -12.12 12.90 5.45
CA GLY A 53 -11.19 13.73 6.24
C GLY A 53 -11.27 13.45 7.73
N TYR A 54 -10.13 13.42 8.40
CA TYR A 54 -10.03 13.36 9.86
C TYR A 54 -8.84 14.20 10.34
N THR A 55 -8.94 14.77 11.55
CA THR A 55 -7.92 15.67 12.10
C THR A 55 -7.18 15.10 13.31
N GLY A 56 -7.58 13.93 13.79
CA GLY A 56 -7.01 13.30 14.99
C GLY A 56 -6.41 11.93 14.68
N PHE A 57 -6.61 11.00 15.59
CA PHE A 57 -6.15 9.62 15.45
C PHE A 57 -7.16 8.78 14.66
N PHE A 58 -6.68 8.08 13.62
CA PHE A 58 -7.44 7.07 12.90
C PHE A 58 -6.79 5.70 13.15
N GLY A 59 -7.41 4.86 13.95
CA GLY A 59 -6.83 3.59 14.39
C GLY A 59 -7.75 2.40 14.28
N ALA A 60 -7.15 1.25 13.99
CA ALA A 60 -7.79 -0.05 14.11
C ALA A 60 -7.39 -0.70 15.43
N ALA A 61 -8.30 -1.46 16.04
CA ALA A 61 -8.01 -2.25 17.24
C ALA A 61 -6.88 -3.26 16.93
N SER A 62 -5.78 -3.18 17.71
CA SER A 62 -4.60 -4.04 17.52
C SER A 62 -4.02 -4.55 18.84
N ASP A 63 -4.79 -4.49 19.94
CA ASP A 63 -4.39 -5.06 21.23
C ASP A 63 -4.26 -6.58 21.13
N ILE A 64 -3.22 -7.14 21.76
CA ILE A 64 -2.95 -8.59 21.79
C ILE A 64 -4.13 -9.38 22.33
N LYS A 65 -4.94 -8.81 23.24
CA LYS A 65 -6.13 -9.43 23.81
C LYS A 65 -7.20 -9.75 22.76
N THR A 66 -7.17 -9.06 21.61
CA THR A 66 -8.12 -9.25 20.52
C THR A 66 -7.63 -10.21 19.44
N LYS A 67 -6.40 -10.72 19.60
CA LYS A 67 -5.72 -11.55 18.60
C LYS A 67 -5.63 -13.01 19.07
N LYS A 68 -5.68 -13.90 18.11
CA LYS A 68 -5.50 -15.34 18.28
C LYS A 68 -4.59 -15.85 17.17
N ASP A 69 -3.87 -16.94 17.45
CA ASP A 69 -3.01 -17.64 16.48
C ASP A 69 -2.00 -16.66 15.82
N VAL A 70 -1.27 -15.90 16.67
CA VAL A 70 -0.30 -14.91 16.23
C VAL A 70 0.97 -15.58 15.75
N ASN A 71 1.27 -15.48 14.47
CA ASN A 71 2.45 -16.04 13.81
C ASN A 71 3.22 -14.95 13.07
N GLY A 72 4.49 -15.23 12.74
CA GLY A 72 5.27 -14.40 11.83
C GLY A 72 4.69 -14.41 10.40
N ILE A 73 5.10 -13.45 9.60
CA ILE A 73 4.84 -13.46 8.16
C ILE A 73 6.05 -14.13 7.51
N ASP A 74 5.80 -15.23 6.81
CA ASP A 74 6.82 -15.98 6.09
C ASP A 74 6.87 -15.50 4.63
N ASP A 75 8.08 -15.48 4.04
CA ASP A 75 8.33 -15.11 2.63
C ASP A 75 7.66 -13.79 2.19
N ALA A 76 7.73 -12.79 3.04
CA ALA A 76 7.10 -11.51 2.76
C ALA A 76 7.69 -10.82 1.51
N LEU A 77 9.00 -10.96 1.29
CA LEU A 77 9.66 -10.42 0.10
C LEU A 77 9.16 -11.11 -1.18
N GLY A 78 9.02 -12.45 -1.17
CA GLY A 78 8.44 -13.20 -2.28
C GLY A 78 7.01 -12.79 -2.59
N ILE A 79 6.19 -12.59 -1.56
CA ILE A 79 4.83 -12.06 -1.70
C ILE A 79 4.84 -10.70 -2.39
N ILE A 80 5.61 -9.73 -1.89
CA ILE A 80 5.64 -8.36 -2.44
C ILE A 80 6.17 -8.34 -3.88
N LEU A 81 7.16 -9.15 -4.20
CA LEU A 81 7.71 -9.26 -5.56
C LEU A 81 6.73 -9.88 -6.56
N SER A 82 5.75 -10.63 -6.09
CA SER A 82 4.70 -11.22 -6.94
C SER A 82 3.52 -10.28 -7.21
N LEU A 83 3.41 -9.15 -6.47
CA LEU A 83 2.36 -8.16 -6.69
C LEU A 83 2.63 -7.34 -7.96
N ASN A 84 1.55 -6.92 -8.62
CA ASN A 84 1.60 -6.06 -9.81
C ASN A 84 1.00 -4.68 -9.48
N PRO A 85 1.81 -3.69 -9.04
CA PRO A 85 1.34 -2.34 -8.84
C PRO A 85 1.11 -1.64 -10.18
N VAL A 86 -0.02 -0.93 -10.29
CA VAL A 86 -0.44 -0.27 -11.52
C VAL A 86 -0.84 1.18 -11.25
N THR A 87 -0.84 1.97 -12.33
CA THR A 87 -1.51 3.27 -12.36
C THR A 87 -2.81 3.14 -13.15
N TYR A 88 -3.85 3.86 -12.73
CA TYR A 88 -5.14 3.82 -13.39
C TYR A 88 -5.91 5.14 -13.22
N LYS A 89 -7.02 5.25 -13.96
CA LYS A 89 -8.06 6.26 -13.71
C LYS A 89 -9.39 5.54 -13.54
N PHE A 90 -10.26 6.12 -12.72
CA PHE A 90 -11.62 5.59 -12.61
C PHE A 90 -12.44 5.89 -13.86
N ASP A 91 -13.21 4.91 -14.34
CA ASP A 91 -14.13 5.06 -15.47
C ASP A 91 -15.42 5.74 -14.98
N MET A 92 -15.39 7.07 -14.89
CA MET A 92 -16.51 7.88 -14.45
C MET A 92 -17.59 8.05 -15.50
N GLU A 93 -17.33 7.73 -16.76
CA GLU A 93 -18.37 7.67 -17.79
C GLU A 93 -19.31 6.47 -17.54
N LYS A 94 -18.72 5.34 -17.19
CA LYS A 94 -19.46 4.10 -16.90
C LYS A 94 -20.04 4.06 -15.49
N TYR A 95 -19.35 4.63 -14.50
CA TYR A 95 -19.71 4.55 -13.08
C TYR A 95 -19.88 5.93 -12.42
N PRO A 96 -20.67 6.85 -12.98
CA PRO A 96 -20.78 8.22 -12.48
C PRO A 96 -21.36 8.30 -11.05
N TYR A 97 -22.11 7.27 -10.62
CA TYR A 97 -22.74 7.21 -9.30
C TYR A 97 -21.75 6.90 -8.16
N LEU A 98 -20.51 6.51 -8.47
CA LEU A 98 -19.49 6.29 -7.46
C LEU A 98 -18.90 7.61 -6.94
N GLY A 99 -18.92 8.68 -7.75
CA GLY A 99 -18.42 9.99 -7.36
C GLY A 99 -16.92 10.02 -7.10
N LEU A 100 -16.17 9.13 -7.76
CA LEU A 100 -14.71 9.05 -7.62
C LEU A 100 -14.04 10.16 -8.42
N ASN A 101 -12.77 10.44 -8.15
CA ASN A 101 -11.99 11.43 -8.89
C ASN A 101 -11.62 10.92 -10.29
N THR A 102 -11.15 11.83 -11.15
CA THR A 102 -10.70 11.53 -12.52
C THR A 102 -9.18 11.58 -12.67
N GLU A 103 -8.49 11.80 -11.56
CA GLU A 103 -7.03 11.90 -11.53
C GLU A 103 -6.38 10.53 -11.69
N MET A 104 -5.05 10.53 -11.87
CA MET A 104 -4.25 9.31 -11.92
C MET A 104 -4.11 8.75 -10.51
N GLU A 105 -4.44 7.49 -10.35
CA GLU A 105 -4.32 6.75 -9.09
C GLU A 105 -3.24 5.67 -9.17
N TYR A 106 -2.77 5.24 -8.03
CA TYR A 106 -1.82 4.14 -7.86
C TYR A 106 -2.44 3.04 -7.01
N GLY A 107 -2.32 1.80 -7.43
CA GLY A 107 -2.89 0.71 -6.66
C GLY A 107 -2.72 -0.65 -7.30
N PHE A 108 -3.61 -1.55 -6.97
CA PHE A 108 -3.65 -2.92 -7.48
C PHE A 108 -5.00 -3.23 -8.11
N ILE A 109 -5.01 -4.12 -9.09
CA ILE A 109 -6.24 -4.73 -9.56
C ILE A 109 -6.68 -5.77 -8.53
N ALA A 110 -7.87 -5.57 -7.96
CA ALA A 110 -8.36 -6.39 -6.85
C ALA A 110 -8.43 -7.89 -7.20
N GLN A 111 -8.73 -8.23 -8.45
CA GLN A 111 -8.80 -9.60 -8.93
C GLN A 111 -7.42 -10.26 -8.96
N GLU A 112 -6.39 -9.56 -9.44
CA GLU A 112 -5.01 -10.03 -9.46
C GLU A 112 -4.46 -10.17 -8.03
N LEU A 113 -4.73 -9.19 -7.18
CA LEU A 113 -4.34 -9.25 -5.77
C LEU A 113 -4.99 -10.44 -5.04
N ALA A 114 -6.23 -10.78 -5.38
CA ALA A 114 -6.94 -11.90 -4.76
C ALA A 114 -6.35 -13.28 -5.07
N GLU A 115 -5.57 -13.41 -6.15
CA GLU A 115 -4.85 -14.64 -6.47
C GLU A 115 -3.67 -14.90 -5.52
N ILE A 116 -3.10 -13.83 -4.96
CA ILE A 116 -1.93 -13.88 -4.09
C ILE A 116 -2.32 -13.72 -2.62
N LEU A 117 -3.16 -12.73 -2.31
CA LEU A 117 -3.60 -12.31 -0.97
C LEU A 117 -5.13 -12.17 -0.90
N PRO A 118 -5.89 -13.27 -1.01
CA PRO A 118 -7.35 -13.22 -1.05
C PRO A 118 -7.99 -12.59 0.19
N GLU A 119 -7.34 -12.66 1.35
CA GLU A 119 -7.79 -12.06 2.60
C GLU A 119 -7.76 -10.52 2.61
N LEU A 120 -7.04 -9.89 1.69
CA LEU A 120 -7.01 -8.44 1.52
C LEU A 120 -8.11 -7.94 0.60
N VAL A 121 -8.83 -8.82 -0.07
CA VAL A 121 -9.87 -8.45 -1.03
C VAL A 121 -11.24 -8.84 -0.51
N ARG A 122 -12.18 -7.92 -0.63
CA ARG A 122 -13.59 -8.15 -0.27
C ARG A 122 -14.53 -7.66 -1.35
N VAL A 123 -15.45 -8.51 -1.76
CA VAL A 123 -16.53 -8.10 -2.65
C VAL A 123 -17.64 -7.45 -1.82
N LYS A 124 -18.07 -6.27 -2.24
CA LYS A 124 -19.12 -5.47 -1.62
C LYS A 124 -20.16 -5.06 -2.62
N LYS A 125 -21.41 -4.95 -2.15
CA LYS A 125 -22.54 -4.44 -2.94
C LYS A 125 -22.72 -2.96 -2.67
N LEU A 126 -22.67 -2.16 -3.72
CA LEU A 126 -22.96 -0.73 -3.68
C LEU A 126 -24.30 -0.47 -4.39
N ASP A 127 -25.10 0.43 -3.81
CA ASP A 127 -26.35 0.86 -4.38
C ASP A 127 -26.10 1.95 -5.42
N LYS A 128 -26.46 1.67 -6.68
CA LYS A 128 -26.35 2.63 -7.79
C LYS A 128 -27.17 3.90 -7.59
N ASN A 129 -28.14 3.87 -6.70
CA ASN A 129 -29.05 4.99 -6.43
C ASN A 129 -28.77 5.70 -5.10
N ALA A 130 -27.70 5.31 -4.38
CA ALA A 130 -27.39 5.88 -3.06
C ALA A 130 -27.28 7.40 -3.07
N CYS A 131 -26.72 7.98 -4.14
CA CYS A 131 -26.56 9.43 -4.32
C CYS A 131 -27.72 10.12 -5.04
N LYS A 132 -28.73 9.38 -5.52
CA LYS A 132 -29.89 9.98 -6.19
C LYS A 132 -30.93 10.42 -5.17
N VAL A 133 -31.03 11.71 -4.95
CA VAL A 133 -31.92 12.36 -3.96
C VAL A 133 -33.41 12.21 -4.27
N GLN A 134 -33.78 11.78 -5.47
CA GLN A 134 -35.16 11.80 -5.93
C GLN A 134 -35.82 10.43 -5.80
N ASN A 135 -36.94 10.42 -5.05
CA ASN A 135 -37.97 9.36 -4.94
C ASN A 135 -37.43 7.97 -4.56
N LYS A 136 -37.39 7.70 -3.25
CA LYS A 136 -37.14 6.36 -2.69
C LYS A 136 -38.15 5.35 -3.24
N LYS A 137 -37.89 4.79 -4.42
CA LYS A 137 -38.46 3.50 -4.79
C LYS A 137 -37.79 2.44 -3.92
N SER A 138 -38.51 1.44 -3.51
CA SER A 138 -37.95 0.23 -2.88
C SER A 138 -36.79 -0.26 -3.75
N LEU A 139 -35.58 -0.33 -3.18
CA LEU A 139 -34.42 -0.79 -3.91
C LEU A 139 -34.61 -2.25 -4.31
N THR A 140 -34.52 -2.55 -5.57
CA THR A 140 -34.52 -3.90 -6.09
C THR A 140 -33.14 -4.50 -6.12
N LYS A 141 -33.00 -5.82 -6.29
CA LYS A 141 -31.70 -6.48 -6.43
C LYS A 141 -30.91 -5.94 -7.64
N ALA A 142 -31.60 -5.44 -8.65
CA ALA A 142 -31.01 -4.84 -9.85
C ALA A 142 -30.37 -3.46 -9.61
N ASP A 143 -30.67 -2.83 -8.47
CA ASP A 143 -30.13 -1.51 -8.11
C ASP A 143 -28.73 -1.61 -7.46
N TYR A 144 -28.26 -2.82 -7.19
CA TYR A 144 -26.95 -3.06 -6.59
C TYR A 144 -25.96 -3.57 -7.62
N GLU A 145 -24.70 -3.15 -7.48
CA GLU A 145 -23.56 -3.67 -8.21
C GLU A 145 -22.48 -4.15 -7.24
N GLU A 146 -21.79 -5.21 -7.60
CA GLU A 146 -20.70 -5.78 -6.79
C GLU A 146 -19.37 -5.24 -7.23
N PHE A 147 -18.57 -4.78 -6.26
CA PHE A 147 -17.21 -4.30 -6.46
C PHE A 147 -16.25 -5.04 -5.54
N ALA A 148 -15.12 -5.46 -6.09
CA ALA A 148 -13.98 -5.92 -5.31
C ALA A 148 -13.23 -4.71 -4.74
N MET A 149 -12.93 -4.74 -3.45
CA MET A 149 -12.24 -3.67 -2.73
C MET A 149 -11.02 -4.23 -2.03
N VAL A 150 -9.94 -3.47 -2.04
CA VAL A 150 -8.65 -3.82 -1.43
C VAL A 150 -8.51 -3.15 -0.07
N ASP A 151 -8.06 -3.90 0.93
CA ASP A 151 -7.64 -3.37 2.23
C ASP A 151 -6.14 -3.05 2.18
N TYR A 152 -5.80 -1.86 1.70
CA TYR A 152 -4.42 -1.40 1.56
C TYR A 152 -3.66 -1.32 2.89
N THR A 153 -4.36 -1.14 4.02
CA THR A 153 -3.70 -1.02 5.34
C THR A 153 -3.04 -2.32 5.77
N ARG A 154 -3.53 -3.46 5.31
CA ARG A 154 -2.97 -4.77 5.59
C ARG A 154 -1.70 -5.09 4.81
N ILE A 155 -1.38 -4.34 3.77
CA ILE A 155 -0.13 -4.49 3.02
C ILE A 155 1.05 -3.93 3.83
N ILE A 156 0.82 -2.95 4.71
CA ILE A 156 1.87 -2.31 5.51
C ILE A 156 2.74 -3.30 6.30
N PRO A 157 2.18 -4.23 7.12
CA PRO A 157 3.02 -5.18 7.85
C PRO A 157 3.75 -6.17 6.93
N ILE A 158 3.20 -6.53 5.77
CA ILE A 158 3.86 -7.37 4.78
C ILE A 158 5.05 -6.63 4.18
N ASN A 159 4.89 -5.36 3.77
CA ASN A 159 5.98 -4.50 3.30
C ASN A 159 7.07 -4.35 4.35
N THR A 160 6.69 -4.14 5.62
CA THR A 160 7.66 -4.02 6.72
C THR A 160 8.52 -5.28 6.83
N LYS A 161 7.90 -6.46 6.79
CA LYS A 161 8.62 -7.74 6.87
C LYS A 161 9.47 -7.98 5.62
N ALA A 162 8.98 -7.65 4.41
CA ALA A 162 9.75 -7.75 3.17
C ALA A 162 11.02 -6.89 3.20
N ILE A 163 10.92 -5.65 3.71
CA ILE A 163 12.09 -4.78 3.90
C ILE A 163 13.11 -5.40 4.87
N GLN A 164 12.65 -6.02 5.96
CA GLN A 164 13.52 -6.71 6.90
C GLN A 164 14.24 -7.89 6.26
N GLU A 165 13.54 -8.70 5.45
CA GLU A 165 14.14 -9.81 4.71
C GLU A 165 15.14 -9.32 3.65
N GLN A 166 14.81 -8.27 2.92
CA GLN A 166 15.72 -7.64 1.97
C GLN A 166 16.98 -7.11 2.65
N GLN A 167 16.88 -6.49 3.84
CA GLN A 167 18.02 -5.99 4.58
C GLN A 167 18.96 -7.12 5.02
N ILE A 168 18.42 -8.27 5.40
CA ILE A 168 19.24 -9.46 5.72
C ILE A 168 20.04 -9.88 4.50
N GLN A 169 19.39 -10.02 3.33
CA GLN A 169 20.07 -10.40 2.08
C GLN A 169 21.17 -9.39 1.68
N ILE A 170 20.93 -8.09 1.85
CA ILE A 170 21.93 -7.05 1.59
C ILE A 170 23.15 -7.23 2.51
N THR A 171 22.92 -7.46 3.80
CA THR A 171 23.99 -7.65 4.78
C THR A 171 24.82 -8.90 4.47
N GLU A 172 24.18 -9.99 4.09
CA GLU A 172 24.85 -11.23 3.67
C GLU A 172 25.72 -11.02 2.42
N LEU A 173 25.20 -10.30 1.41
CA LEU A 173 25.93 -9.98 0.19
C LEU A 173 27.14 -9.08 0.47
N GLN A 174 26.99 -8.09 1.37
CA GLN A 174 28.09 -7.23 1.80
C GLN A 174 29.22 -8.04 2.46
N GLY A 175 28.89 -8.96 3.38
CA GLY A 175 29.87 -9.85 4.00
C GLY A 175 30.59 -10.74 2.98
N GLN A 176 29.86 -11.31 2.03
CA GLN A 176 30.47 -12.10 0.95
C GLN A 176 31.41 -11.28 0.06
N LEU A 177 31.14 -9.99 -0.12
CA LEU A 177 32.01 -9.10 -0.90
C LEU A 177 33.28 -8.75 -0.14
N GLU A 178 33.19 -8.48 1.16
CA GLU A 178 34.34 -8.23 2.03
C GLU A 178 35.28 -9.43 2.07
N ASP A 179 34.75 -10.64 2.28
CA ASP A 179 35.52 -11.89 2.27
C ASP A 179 36.28 -12.12 0.94
N LYS A 180 35.65 -11.81 -0.19
CA LYS A 180 36.29 -11.93 -1.51
C LYS A 180 37.41 -10.91 -1.71
N THR A 181 37.23 -9.70 -1.20
CA THR A 181 38.19 -8.63 -1.32
C THR A 181 39.48 -8.97 -0.52
N ASP A 182 39.32 -9.55 0.66
CA ASP A 182 40.42 -10.01 1.50
C ASP A 182 41.19 -11.18 0.86
N ILE A 183 40.50 -12.11 0.18
CA ILE A 183 41.13 -13.22 -0.53
C ILE A 183 41.95 -12.71 -1.72
N ASP A 184 41.47 -11.73 -2.47
CA ASP A 184 42.20 -11.18 -3.62
C ASP A 184 43.47 -10.41 -3.20
N MET A 185 43.41 -9.72 -2.04
CA MET A 185 44.59 -9.03 -1.49
C MET A 185 45.66 -10.00 -0.96
N THR A 186 45.28 -11.16 -0.45
CA THR A 186 46.21 -12.19 0.04
C THR A 186 46.80 -13.07 -1.07
N ASN A 187 46.11 -13.19 -2.20
CA ASN A 187 46.57 -13.97 -3.37
C ASN A 187 47.25 -13.14 -4.45
N LEU A 188 47.53 -11.86 -4.23
CA LEU A 188 48.48 -11.12 -5.03
C LEU A 188 49.88 -11.71 -4.75
N ILE A 189 50.21 -12.79 -5.46
CA ILE A 189 51.60 -13.25 -5.59
C ILE A 189 52.40 -12.01 -5.99
N PRO A 190 53.37 -11.55 -5.18
CA PRO A 190 54.23 -10.46 -5.62
C PRO A 190 54.81 -10.91 -6.94
N LEU A 191 54.52 -10.18 -8.02
CA LEU A 191 55.16 -10.35 -9.31
C LEU A 191 56.66 -10.16 -9.01
N ARG A 192 57.36 -11.25 -8.79
CA ARG A 192 58.80 -11.23 -8.72
C ARG A 192 59.26 -10.87 -10.12
N ILE A 193 59.54 -9.58 -10.33
CA ILE A 193 60.26 -9.13 -11.52
C ILE A 193 61.59 -9.82 -11.39
N ILE A 194 61.76 -10.93 -12.09
CA ILE A 194 63.08 -11.52 -12.31
C ILE A 194 63.75 -10.57 -13.30
N ALA A 195 64.32 -9.51 -12.75
CA ALA A 195 65.23 -8.66 -13.54
C ALA A 195 66.36 -9.56 -14.04
N SER A 196 66.33 -9.82 -15.32
CA SER A 196 67.53 -10.44 -15.97
C SER A 196 68.71 -9.52 -15.70
N PRO A 197 69.90 -10.06 -15.30
CA PRO A 197 71.02 -9.24 -14.91
C PRO A 197 71.60 -8.35 -16.03
N THR A 198 71.03 -8.30 -17.20
CA THR A 198 71.55 -7.61 -18.38
C THR A 198 70.61 -6.47 -18.90
N ALA A 199 69.60 -6.13 -18.24
CA ALA A 199 68.80 -4.95 -18.63
C ALA A 199 69.21 -3.75 -17.77
N ARG A 200 70.21 -2.97 -18.25
CA ARG A 200 70.40 -1.59 -17.80
C ARG A 200 69.27 -0.75 -18.40
N LEU A 201 68.33 -0.36 -17.57
CA LEU A 201 67.40 0.73 -17.89
C LEU A 201 68.15 2.02 -17.53
N ASP A 202 68.55 2.77 -18.54
CA ASP A 202 69.05 4.12 -18.35
C ASP A 202 67.91 4.99 -17.89
N ALA A 203 68.13 5.77 -16.84
CA ALA A 203 67.14 6.56 -16.13
C ALA A 203 66.56 7.80 -16.93
N GLU A 204 66.99 7.89 -18.20
CA GLU A 204 66.60 9.04 -19.06
C GLU A 204 65.29 8.83 -19.89
N ASP A 205 64.75 7.59 -19.93
CA ASP A 205 63.55 7.31 -20.77
C ASP A 205 62.20 7.45 -20.04
N LEU A 206 62.16 8.01 -18.85
CA LEU A 206 60.96 8.02 -18.01
C LEU A 206 60.29 9.38 -17.87
N PHE A 207 60.72 10.41 -18.63
CA PHE A 207 60.04 11.73 -18.63
C PHE A 207 59.91 12.30 -20.04
N VAL A 208 58.88 11.90 -20.76
CA VAL A 208 58.26 12.75 -21.76
C VAL A 208 56.78 12.88 -21.38
N ALA A 209 56.51 13.82 -20.51
CA ALA A 209 55.17 14.36 -20.34
C ALA A 209 54.94 15.33 -21.51
N ASP A 210 54.00 15.03 -22.37
CA ASP A 210 53.55 15.89 -23.44
C ASP A 210 52.69 17.00 -22.83
N GLU A 211 53.30 18.19 -22.68
CA GLU A 211 52.53 19.45 -22.54
C GLU A 211 52.27 19.94 -23.96
N ASN A 212 51.05 19.71 -24.46
CA ASN A 212 50.36 20.54 -25.42
C ASN A 212 49.16 19.80 -26.06
N SER A 213 47.96 20.09 -25.59
CA SER A 213 46.79 20.48 -26.39
C SER A 213 45.56 20.56 -25.46
#